data_21499a220d580af69ab2d41166cc9331
#
_entry.id   21499a220d580af69ab2d41166cc9331
#
_cell.length_a   1.000
_cell.length_b   1.000
_cell.length_c   1.000
_cell.angle_alpha   90.00
_cell.angle_beta   90.00
_cell.angle_gamma   90.00
#
_symmetry.space_group_name_H-M   'P 1'
#
loop_
_entity.id
_entity.type
_entity.pdbx_description
1 polymer ?
#
loop_
_entity_poly.entity_id
_entity_poly.type
_entity_poly.pdbx_seq_one_letter_code
_entity_poly.pdbx_strand_id
1 'polypeptide(L)'
;MTTDGVVGPAPPPAALPPPAPAVASPTVGNGTPGGGSRLRLVRLASILMLALLGFGVTVVIRSADSADHLARVRPDELASRLDSLSIGGQRLQVEASGLQETRAALADDGRAQAELDRARQEADTLAVLAGTAPVTGPGLTLTVSDPRGKVDAWILVDALQELRDAGAEAIELSGVRVVASTYIIDAPGGGMTVDGATVAAPYVLRVIGEAHTLAQAMRIPGGVLDTVATRDGAQAEITNSDRIEIGALRTVPSPRFARPAD
;
A
#
# COMPACT_ATOMS: atom_id res chain seq x y z
N MET A 1 -19.32 -56.73 -0.36
CA MET A 1 -18.00 -56.74 -1.03
C MET A 1 -17.21 -55.57 -0.46
N THR A 2 -16.47 -55.88 0.55
CA THR A 2 -15.64 -55.01 1.40
C THR A 2 -14.38 -54.61 0.64
N THR A 3 -14.02 -53.35 0.66
CA THR A 3 -12.63 -52.91 0.42
C THR A 3 -12.22 -51.92 1.49
N ASP A 4 -11.31 -52.40 2.30
CA ASP A 4 -10.55 -51.75 3.34
C ASP A 4 -9.84 -50.47 2.84
N GLY A 5 -10.00 -49.39 3.57
CA GLY A 5 -9.17 -48.18 3.47
C GLY A 5 -7.96 -48.30 4.39
N VAL A 6 -6.80 -48.40 3.81
CA VAL A 6 -5.50 -48.39 4.51
C VAL A 6 -5.23 -47.01 5.08
N VAL A 7 -5.26 -46.93 6.41
CA VAL A 7 -4.75 -45.80 7.18
C VAL A 7 -3.23 -45.92 7.31
N GLY A 8 -2.49 -44.99 6.73
CA GLY A 8 -1.05 -44.86 6.88
C GLY A 8 -0.65 -44.36 8.28
N PRO A 9 0.48 -44.83 8.85
CA PRO A 9 0.87 -44.50 10.21
C PRO A 9 1.38 -43.04 10.33
N ALA A 10 1.04 -42.46 11.47
CA ALA A 10 1.48 -41.11 11.89
C ALA A 10 3.01 -41.04 12.10
N PRO A 11 3.63 -39.89 11.86
CA PRO A 11 5.05 -39.70 12.13
C PRO A 11 5.33 -39.62 13.64
N PRO A 12 6.53 -40.12 14.06
CA PRO A 12 6.90 -40.11 15.47
C PRO A 12 7.18 -38.73 16.03
N PRO A 13 7.01 -38.54 17.36
CA PRO A 13 7.24 -37.22 18.00
C PRO A 13 8.73 -36.87 18.04
N ALA A 14 9.01 -35.60 17.85
CA ALA A 14 10.35 -35.02 17.89
C ALA A 14 10.99 -35.20 19.27
N ALA A 15 12.24 -35.65 19.26
CA ALA A 15 13.06 -35.86 20.44
C ALA A 15 13.42 -34.53 21.13
N LEU A 16 13.29 -34.50 22.45
CA LEU A 16 13.74 -33.43 23.35
C LEU A 16 15.26 -33.26 23.30
N PRO A 17 15.79 -32.05 23.36
CA PRO A 17 17.23 -31.83 23.47
C PRO A 17 17.77 -32.19 24.86
N PRO A 18 19.04 -32.62 24.96
CA PRO A 18 19.66 -33.06 26.21
C PRO A 18 19.89 -31.88 27.18
N PRO A 19 19.93 -32.15 28.51
CA PRO A 19 20.13 -31.13 29.52
C PRO A 19 21.58 -30.60 29.54
N ALA A 20 21.70 -29.31 29.79
CA ALA A 20 22.98 -28.62 29.94
C ALA A 20 23.77 -29.09 31.18
N PRO A 21 25.09 -29.04 31.12
CA PRO A 21 25.93 -29.50 32.25
C PRO A 21 25.88 -28.47 33.41
N ALA A 22 25.86 -29.06 34.62
CA ALA A 22 25.87 -28.34 35.88
C ALA A 22 27.15 -27.51 36.05
N VAL A 23 27.03 -26.24 36.35
CA VAL A 23 28.14 -25.39 36.73
C VAL A 23 28.35 -25.47 38.23
N ALA A 24 29.55 -25.91 38.60
CA ALA A 24 30.01 -26.06 39.99
C ALA A 24 30.15 -24.68 40.66
N SER A 25 29.63 -24.56 41.87
CA SER A 25 29.79 -23.41 42.75
C SER A 25 31.24 -23.34 43.32
N PRO A 26 31.89 -22.21 43.33
CA PRO A 26 33.09 -22.07 44.13
C PRO A 26 32.77 -21.60 45.55
N THR A 27 33.49 -22.24 46.47
CA THR A 27 33.51 -22.15 47.90
C THR A 27 33.87 -20.73 48.39
N VAL A 28 33.15 -20.30 49.41
CA VAL A 28 33.42 -19.07 50.18
C VAL A 28 34.67 -19.23 51.01
N GLY A 29 35.65 -18.39 50.76
CA GLY A 29 36.81 -18.17 51.64
C GLY A 29 36.71 -16.84 52.38
N ASN A 30 36.54 -16.89 53.71
CA ASN A 30 36.57 -15.77 54.62
C ASN A 30 37.98 -15.19 54.73
N GLY A 31 38.09 -13.87 54.61
CA GLY A 31 39.28 -13.12 54.96
C GLY A 31 38.94 -11.67 55.31
N THR A 32 38.98 -11.33 56.55
CA THR A 32 38.75 -10.03 57.18
C THR A 32 40.00 -9.13 57.13
N PRO A 33 40.01 -7.93 57.72
CA PRO A 33 39.74 -6.64 57.03
C PRO A 33 40.95 -5.70 57.15
N GLY A 34 40.95 -4.66 56.38
CA GLY A 34 41.93 -3.56 56.67
C GLY A 34 42.14 -2.60 55.53
N GLY A 35 41.75 -1.40 55.74
CA GLY A 35 42.41 -0.24 55.16
C GLY A 35 41.98 0.22 53.77
N GLY A 36 41.33 1.36 53.69
CA GLY A 36 41.42 2.16 52.49
C GLY A 36 40.15 2.69 51.88
N SER A 37 39.41 3.53 52.59
CA SER A 37 38.30 4.27 52.00
C SER A 37 38.69 5.12 50.78
N ARG A 38 39.97 5.52 50.71
CA ARG A 38 40.49 6.27 49.54
C ARG A 38 40.67 5.42 48.29
N LEU A 39 41.07 4.15 48.42
CA LEU A 39 41.18 3.25 47.26
C LEU A 39 39.83 2.90 46.65
N ARG A 40 38.78 2.84 47.46
CA ARG A 40 37.42 2.57 46.94
C ARG A 40 36.86 3.76 46.17
N LEU A 41 37.11 4.98 46.61
CA LEU A 41 36.72 6.20 45.92
C LEU A 41 37.43 6.34 44.57
N VAL A 42 38.76 6.03 44.52
CA VAL A 42 39.51 6.06 43.26
C VAL A 42 39.07 5.00 42.29
N ARG A 43 38.74 3.79 42.76
CA ARG A 43 38.18 2.72 41.90
C ARG A 43 36.77 3.06 41.39
N LEU A 44 35.91 3.65 42.20
CA LEU A 44 34.59 4.10 41.79
C LEU A 44 34.69 5.26 40.78
N ALA A 45 35.61 6.19 40.99
CA ALA A 45 35.86 7.27 40.04
C ALA A 45 36.39 6.75 38.69
N SER A 46 37.30 5.74 38.72
CA SER A 46 37.82 5.12 37.50
C SER A 46 36.74 4.36 36.73
N ILE A 47 35.85 3.64 37.42
CA ILE A 47 34.73 2.93 36.80
C ILE A 47 33.72 3.94 36.19
N LEU A 48 33.43 5.03 36.89
CA LEU A 48 32.55 6.09 36.40
C LEU A 48 33.14 6.79 35.16
N MET A 49 34.46 7.04 35.18
CA MET A 49 35.14 7.64 34.03
C MET A 49 35.18 6.72 32.82
N LEU A 50 35.39 5.41 33.02
CA LEU A 50 35.32 4.41 31.96
C LEU A 50 33.89 4.25 31.42
N ALA A 51 32.88 4.32 32.28
CA ALA A 51 31.46 4.26 31.86
C ALA A 51 31.08 5.52 31.05
N LEU A 52 31.55 6.71 31.45
CA LEU A 52 31.35 7.96 30.70
C LEU A 52 32.06 7.94 29.35
N LEU A 53 33.27 7.41 29.30
CA LEU A 53 34.03 7.24 28.05
C LEU A 53 33.34 6.23 27.13
N GLY A 54 32.87 5.08 27.64
CA GLY A 54 32.15 4.09 26.89
C GLY A 54 30.81 4.61 26.38
N PHE A 55 30.10 5.42 27.20
CA PHE A 55 28.85 6.06 26.79
C PHE A 55 29.11 7.12 25.70
N GLY A 56 30.16 7.92 25.85
CA GLY A 56 30.57 8.92 24.84
C GLY A 56 30.88 8.27 23.48
N VAL A 57 31.64 7.17 23.49
CA VAL A 57 31.93 6.40 22.25
C VAL A 57 30.68 5.81 21.65
N THR A 58 29.78 5.27 22.47
CA THR A 58 28.50 4.69 21.97
C THR A 58 27.58 5.75 21.35
N VAL A 59 27.52 6.95 21.94
CA VAL A 59 26.76 8.09 21.40
C VAL A 59 27.34 8.56 20.07
N VAL A 60 28.68 8.65 19.96
CA VAL A 60 29.37 9.07 18.72
C VAL A 60 29.16 8.05 17.61
N ILE A 61 29.25 6.74 17.89
CA ILE A 61 29.00 5.69 16.91
C ILE A 61 27.52 5.71 16.46
N ARG A 62 26.60 5.93 17.39
CA ARG A 62 25.16 6.00 17.08
C ARG A 62 24.79 7.27 16.31
N SER A 63 25.48 8.35 16.51
CA SER A 63 25.30 9.61 15.77
C SER A 63 25.91 9.53 14.37
N ALA A 64 27.01 8.79 14.19
CA ALA A 64 27.62 8.54 12.89
C ALA A 64 26.73 7.65 12.01
N ASP A 65 26.11 6.61 12.59
CA ASP A 65 25.15 5.76 11.85
C ASP A 65 23.89 6.52 11.40
N SER A 66 23.42 7.48 12.20
CA SER A 66 22.23 8.28 11.85
C SER A 66 22.51 9.33 10.76
N ALA A 67 23.73 9.84 10.67
CA ALA A 67 24.14 10.78 9.63
C ALA A 67 24.38 10.06 8.29
N ASP A 68 24.83 8.80 8.32
CA ASP A 68 25.10 7.98 7.13
C ASP A 68 23.81 7.48 6.45
N HIS A 69 22.67 7.40 7.18
CA HIS A 69 21.39 7.05 6.60
C HIS A 69 20.76 8.17 5.76
N LEU A 70 21.08 9.44 6.01
CA LEU A 70 20.60 10.56 5.20
C LEU A 70 21.53 10.88 4.01
N ALA A 71 22.78 10.43 4.05
CA ALA A 71 23.74 10.60 2.95
C ALA A 71 23.71 9.45 1.94
N ARG A 72 22.98 8.36 2.20
CA ARG A 72 22.84 7.21 1.32
C ARG A 72 21.50 7.18 0.55
N VAL A 73 21.00 8.31 0.11
CA VAL A 73 20.22 8.31 -1.12
C VAL A 73 21.25 8.04 -2.22
N ARG A 74 21.44 6.75 -2.52
CA ARG A 74 22.42 6.29 -3.50
C ARG A 74 22.12 6.99 -4.81
N PRO A 75 23.08 7.71 -5.40
CA PRO A 75 22.92 8.25 -6.76
C PRO A 75 22.53 7.15 -7.76
N ASP A 76 22.87 5.89 -7.47
CA ASP A 76 22.49 4.71 -8.24
C ASP A 76 20.98 4.42 -8.24
N GLU A 77 20.25 4.75 -7.18
CA GLU A 77 18.79 4.54 -7.11
C GLU A 77 18.04 5.64 -7.89
N LEU A 78 18.54 6.86 -7.85
CA LEU A 78 18.03 7.96 -8.69
C LEU A 78 18.37 7.72 -10.17
N ALA A 79 19.59 7.26 -10.46
CA ALA A 79 20.00 6.89 -11.80
C ALA A 79 19.16 5.72 -12.34
N SER A 80 18.89 4.69 -11.52
CA SER A 80 18.04 3.56 -11.88
C SER A 80 16.58 3.97 -12.13
N ARG A 81 16.05 4.92 -11.36
CA ARG A 81 14.70 5.47 -11.57
C ARG A 81 14.62 6.36 -12.80
N LEU A 82 15.65 7.16 -13.05
CA LEU A 82 15.77 7.95 -14.28
C LEU A 82 15.92 7.04 -15.51
N ASP A 83 16.69 5.96 -15.40
CA ASP A 83 16.88 4.99 -16.46
C ASP A 83 15.58 4.23 -16.77
N SER A 84 14.84 3.82 -15.74
CA SER A 84 13.52 3.18 -15.90
C SER A 84 12.46 4.12 -16.50
N LEU A 85 12.47 5.41 -16.14
CA LEU A 85 11.61 6.43 -16.74
C LEU A 85 12.03 6.75 -18.19
N SER A 86 13.34 6.76 -18.47
CA SER A 86 13.88 6.94 -19.83
C SER A 86 13.53 5.75 -20.74
N ILE A 87 13.67 4.53 -20.24
CA ILE A 87 13.28 3.30 -20.96
C ILE A 87 11.75 3.29 -21.18
N GLY A 88 10.96 3.70 -20.17
CA GLY A 88 9.51 3.85 -20.30
C GLY A 88 9.13 4.91 -21.34
N GLY A 89 9.81 6.04 -21.36
CA GLY A 89 9.61 7.11 -22.35
C GLY A 89 9.99 6.66 -23.77
N GLN A 90 11.13 5.98 -23.93
CA GLN A 90 11.54 5.41 -25.23
C GLN A 90 10.57 4.34 -25.74
N ARG A 91 10.06 3.49 -24.83
CA ARG A 91 9.07 2.46 -25.18
C ARG A 91 7.77 3.09 -25.68
N LEU A 92 7.28 4.11 -25.00
CA LEU A 92 6.09 4.87 -25.43
C LEU A 92 6.33 5.60 -26.76
N GLN A 93 7.53 6.08 -27.01
CA GLN A 93 7.90 6.73 -28.25
C GLN A 93 7.96 5.74 -29.44
N VAL A 94 8.53 4.55 -29.22
CA VAL A 94 8.52 3.46 -30.20
C VAL A 94 7.10 2.96 -30.49
N GLU A 95 6.28 2.87 -29.46
CA GLU A 95 4.88 2.47 -29.59
C GLU A 95 4.06 3.54 -30.34
N ALA A 96 4.28 4.82 -30.06
CA ALA A 96 3.65 5.93 -30.77
C ALA A 96 4.06 5.98 -32.26
N SER A 97 5.36 5.76 -32.59
CA SER A 97 5.83 5.71 -33.98
C SER A 97 5.30 4.47 -34.72
N GLY A 98 5.22 3.30 -34.05
CA GLY A 98 4.60 2.10 -34.62
C GLY A 98 3.09 2.30 -34.91
N LEU A 99 2.39 3.03 -34.04
CA LEU A 99 0.99 3.42 -34.26
C LEU A 99 0.84 4.39 -35.46
N GLN A 100 1.79 5.29 -35.67
CA GLN A 100 1.80 6.20 -36.82
C GLN A 100 2.11 5.45 -38.15
N GLU A 101 3.06 4.52 -38.15
CA GLU A 101 3.34 3.65 -39.29
C GLU A 101 2.15 2.75 -39.63
N THR A 102 1.51 2.16 -38.61
CA THR A 102 0.27 1.39 -38.77
C THR A 102 -0.83 2.26 -39.36
N ARG A 103 -0.97 3.51 -38.91
CA ARG A 103 -1.95 4.47 -39.42
C ARG A 103 -1.72 4.84 -40.88
N ALA A 104 -0.45 4.92 -41.35
CA ALA A 104 -0.11 5.16 -42.72
C ALA A 104 -0.35 3.92 -43.61
N ALA A 105 -0.10 2.72 -43.09
CA ALA A 105 -0.37 1.45 -43.80
C ALA A 105 -1.89 1.12 -43.89
N LEU A 106 -2.73 1.74 -43.04
CA LEU A 106 -4.18 1.51 -42.99
C LEU A 106 -4.97 2.31 -44.05
N ALA A 107 -4.30 3.13 -44.86
CA ALA A 107 -4.95 3.85 -45.96
C ALA A 107 -5.36 2.93 -47.14
N ASP A 108 -4.97 1.67 -47.08
CA ASP A 108 -5.18 0.72 -48.18
C ASP A 108 -5.87 -0.57 -47.66
N ASP A 109 -7.14 -0.71 -48.02
CA ASP A 109 -8.00 -1.92 -48.00
C ASP A 109 -8.35 -2.63 -46.66
N GLY A 110 -9.60 -2.99 -46.57
CA GLY A 110 -10.28 -4.02 -45.71
C GLY A 110 -9.68 -4.50 -44.37
N ARG A 111 -8.36 -4.53 -44.25
CA ARG A 111 -7.62 -4.68 -42.97
C ARG A 111 -7.76 -3.44 -42.09
N ALA A 112 -7.97 -2.27 -42.70
CA ALA A 112 -8.12 -0.99 -42.03
C ALA A 112 -9.28 -0.98 -41.02
N GLN A 113 -10.38 -1.66 -41.34
CA GLN A 113 -11.54 -1.70 -40.46
C GLN A 113 -11.28 -2.52 -39.20
N ALA A 114 -10.61 -3.68 -39.31
CA ALA A 114 -10.27 -4.51 -38.16
C ALA A 114 -9.25 -3.83 -37.23
N GLU A 115 -8.32 -3.09 -37.78
CA GLU A 115 -7.34 -2.31 -37.02
C GLU A 115 -7.99 -1.08 -36.34
N LEU A 116 -8.91 -0.40 -37.04
CA LEU A 116 -9.71 0.68 -36.44
C LEU A 116 -10.56 0.18 -35.28
N ASP A 117 -11.15 -1.00 -35.40
CA ASP A 117 -11.96 -1.58 -34.35
C ASP A 117 -11.10 -2.00 -33.14
N ARG A 118 -9.89 -2.53 -33.38
CA ARG A 118 -8.89 -2.79 -32.31
C ARG A 118 -8.47 -1.49 -31.65
N ALA A 119 -8.11 -0.47 -32.42
CA ALA A 119 -7.70 0.82 -31.89
C ALA A 119 -8.83 1.49 -31.07
N ARG A 120 -10.10 1.32 -31.48
CA ARG A 120 -11.25 1.77 -30.71
C ARG A 120 -11.39 1.01 -29.40
N GLN A 121 -11.31 -0.32 -29.43
CA GLN A 121 -11.38 -1.16 -28.22
C GLN A 121 -10.27 -0.80 -27.23
N GLU A 122 -9.05 -0.55 -27.73
CA GLU A 122 -7.94 -0.11 -26.89
C GLU A 122 -8.18 1.29 -26.33
N ALA A 123 -8.67 2.22 -27.14
CA ALA A 123 -9.05 3.56 -26.69
C ALA A 123 -10.16 3.52 -25.64
N ASP A 124 -11.18 2.68 -25.82
CA ASP A 124 -12.24 2.48 -24.85
C ASP A 124 -11.71 1.91 -23.53
N THR A 125 -10.84 0.91 -23.60
CA THR A 125 -10.18 0.35 -22.41
C THR A 125 -9.36 1.40 -21.68
N LEU A 126 -8.56 2.19 -22.40
CA LEU A 126 -7.79 3.29 -21.84
C LEU A 126 -8.69 4.38 -21.24
N ALA A 127 -9.83 4.67 -21.88
CA ALA A 127 -10.79 5.63 -21.36
C ALA A 127 -11.43 5.16 -20.05
N VAL A 128 -11.72 3.86 -19.92
CA VAL A 128 -12.18 3.25 -18.67
C VAL A 128 -11.14 3.41 -17.56
N LEU A 129 -9.88 3.03 -17.83
CA LEU A 129 -8.77 3.13 -16.87
C LEU A 129 -8.46 4.59 -16.49
N ALA A 130 -8.51 5.50 -17.46
CA ALA A 130 -8.31 6.92 -17.24
C ALA A 130 -9.49 7.59 -16.50
N GLY A 131 -10.63 6.88 -16.38
CA GLY A 131 -11.84 7.41 -15.78
C GLY A 131 -12.58 8.43 -16.63
N THR A 132 -12.33 8.47 -17.95
CA THR A 132 -12.95 9.42 -18.89
C THR A 132 -14.18 8.85 -19.60
N ALA A 133 -14.46 7.57 -19.42
CA ALA A 133 -15.68 6.91 -19.92
C ALA A 133 -16.57 6.42 -18.76
N PRO A 134 -17.91 6.49 -18.91
CA PRO A 134 -18.81 5.86 -17.98
C PRO A 134 -18.71 4.33 -18.11
N VAL A 135 -18.99 3.62 -17.02
CA VAL A 135 -18.86 2.16 -16.98
C VAL A 135 -20.03 1.53 -16.23
N THR A 136 -20.35 0.29 -16.58
CA THR A 136 -21.36 -0.50 -15.90
C THR A 136 -20.90 -1.95 -15.78
N GLY A 137 -21.18 -2.59 -14.66
CA GLY A 137 -20.82 -3.98 -14.40
C GLY A 137 -21.33 -4.47 -13.06
N PRO A 138 -21.11 -5.74 -12.73
CA PRO A 138 -21.39 -6.26 -11.40
C PRO A 138 -20.43 -5.62 -10.37
N GLY A 139 -20.83 -5.66 -9.10
CA GLY A 139 -19.97 -5.11 -8.06
C GLY A 139 -20.67 -4.90 -6.73
N LEU A 140 -20.21 -3.95 -5.95
CA LEU A 140 -20.79 -3.60 -4.66
C LEU A 140 -20.89 -2.08 -4.45
N THR A 141 -21.80 -1.72 -3.55
CA THR A 141 -21.84 -0.37 -2.97
C THR A 141 -21.46 -0.48 -1.49
N LEU A 142 -20.42 0.24 -1.09
CA LEU A 142 -20.05 0.42 0.30
C LEU A 142 -20.53 1.80 0.74
N THR A 143 -21.38 1.85 1.76
CA THR A 143 -21.88 3.09 2.35
C THR A 143 -21.30 3.25 3.76
N VAL A 144 -20.56 4.33 3.99
CA VAL A 144 -19.99 4.68 5.27
C VAL A 144 -20.75 5.87 5.85
N SER A 145 -21.56 5.59 6.88
CA SER A 145 -22.27 6.61 7.67
C SER A 145 -21.38 7.15 8.75
N ASP A 146 -21.25 8.46 8.83
CA ASP A 146 -20.42 9.14 9.83
C ASP A 146 -21.15 10.38 10.39
N PRO A 147 -22.17 10.20 11.22
CA PRO A 147 -22.97 11.32 11.73
C PRO A 147 -22.20 12.25 12.67
N ARG A 148 -21.05 11.84 13.17
CA ARG A 148 -20.23 12.59 14.12
C ARG A 148 -18.92 13.11 13.54
N GLY A 149 -18.63 12.84 12.27
CA GLY A 149 -17.40 13.27 11.61
C GLY A 149 -16.15 12.65 12.25
N LYS A 150 -16.16 11.34 12.50
CA LYS A 150 -15.05 10.59 13.12
C LYS A 150 -14.31 9.66 12.16
N VAL A 151 -14.78 9.58 10.94
CA VAL A 151 -14.11 8.84 9.86
C VAL A 151 -13.12 9.78 9.18
N ASP A 152 -11.84 9.50 9.34
CA ASP A 152 -10.75 10.25 8.74
C ASP A 152 -10.52 9.81 7.28
N ALA A 153 -9.95 10.69 6.44
CA ALA A 153 -9.71 10.44 5.02
C ALA A 153 -8.85 9.17 4.78
N TRP A 154 -7.89 8.86 5.65
CA TRP A 154 -7.03 7.68 5.52
C TRP A 154 -7.81 6.37 5.52
N ILE A 155 -8.95 6.29 6.22
CA ILE A 155 -9.81 5.09 6.25
C ILE A 155 -10.41 4.83 4.86
N LEU A 156 -10.82 5.89 4.15
CA LEU A 156 -11.31 5.74 2.78
C LEU A 156 -10.18 5.44 1.78
N VAL A 157 -8.98 5.98 2.02
CA VAL A 157 -7.79 5.62 1.24
C VAL A 157 -7.47 4.14 1.42
N ASP A 158 -7.51 3.63 2.64
CA ASP A 158 -7.32 2.22 2.96
C ASP A 158 -8.38 1.35 2.26
N ALA A 159 -9.66 1.74 2.35
CA ALA A 159 -10.75 1.09 1.63
C ALA A 159 -10.50 1.03 0.11
N LEU A 160 -9.97 2.11 -0.49
CA LEU A 160 -9.64 2.13 -1.92
C LEU A 160 -8.49 1.17 -2.25
N GLN A 161 -7.49 1.03 -1.39
CA GLN A 161 -6.38 0.10 -1.60
C GLN A 161 -6.88 -1.36 -1.52
N GLU A 162 -7.62 -1.69 -0.46
CA GLU A 162 -8.21 -3.02 -0.30
C GLU A 162 -9.11 -3.41 -1.49
N LEU A 163 -9.94 -2.48 -1.98
CA LEU A 163 -10.79 -2.70 -3.15
C LEU A 163 -9.98 -2.92 -4.43
N ARG A 164 -8.89 -2.17 -4.62
CA ARG A 164 -7.98 -2.34 -5.76
C ARG A 164 -7.24 -3.68 -5.71
N ASP A 165 -6.74 -4.04 -4.56
CA ASP A 165 -6.05 -5.31 -4.33
C ASP A 165 -7.01 -6.50 -4.53
N ALA A 166 -8.30 -6.31 -4.23
CA ALA A 166 -9.36 -7.28 -4.50
C ALA A 166 -9.84 -7.31 -5.96
N GLY A 167 -9.25 -6.51 -6.85
CA GLY A 167 -9.54 -6.52 -8.28
C GLY A 167 -10.67 -5.58 -8.71
N ALA A 168 -10.90 -4.46 -8.00
CA ALA A 168 -11.81 -3.43 -8.46
C ALA A 168 -11.37 -2.83 -9.80
N GLU A 169 -12.24 -2.86 -10.81
CA GLU A 169 -11.98 -2.33 -12.15
C GLU A 169 -12.32 -0.84 -12.28
N ALA A 170 -13.34 -0.39 -11.56
CA ALA A 170 -13.73 1.01 -11.50
C ALA A 170 -14.33 1.35 -10.15
N ILE A 171 -14.02 2.54 -9.65
CA ILE A 171 -14.51 3.04 -8.36
C ILE A 171 -15.01 4.47 -8.53
N GLU A 172 -16.14 4.78 -7.89
CA GLU A 172 -16.68 6.12 -7.68
C GLU A 172 -16.84 6.35 -6.18
N LEU A 173 -16.37 7.48 -5.67
CA LEU A 173 -16.60 7.92 -4.30
C LEU A 173 -17.49 9.16 -4.29
N SER A 174 -18.72 9.00 -3.83
CA SER A 174 -19.69 10.09 -3.67
C SER A 174 -19.78 11.04 -4.89
N GLY A 175 -19.83 10.45 -6.10
CA GLY A 175 -19.92 11.18 -7.37
C GLY A 175 -18.59 11.60 -7.98
N VAL A 176 -17.45 11.22 -7.38
CA VAL A 176 -16.11 11.49 -7.92
C VAL A 176 -15.52 10.19 -8.45
N ARG A 177 -15.10 10.17 -9.72
CA ARG A 177 -14.40 9.03 -10.32
C ARG A 177 -13.03 8.86 -9.69
N VAL A 178 -12.79 7.71 -9.09
CA VAL A 178 -11.50 7.37 -8.49
C VAL A 178 -10.56 6.78 -9.53
N VAL A 179 -9.37 7.33 -9.66
CA VAL A 179 -8.29 6.85 -10.53
C VAL A 179 -6.97 6.80 -9.75
N ALA A 180 -5.89 6.34 -10.38
CA ALA A 180 -4.60 6.15 -9.71
C ALA A 180 -4.04 7.43 -9.03
N SER A 181 -4.36 8.61 -9.57
CA SER A 181 -3.91 9.91 -9.04
C SER A 181 -4.90 10.58 -8.10
N THR A 182 -6.05 9.96 -7.82
CA THR A 182 -7.05 10.51 -6.91
C THR A 182 -6.48 10.61 -5.51
N TYR A 183 -6.64 11.77 -4.89
CA TYR A 183 -6.26 12.02 -3.51
C TYR A 183 -7.50 12.30 -2.65
N ILE A 184 -7.42 11.90 -1.39
CA ILE A 184 -8.45 12.14 -0.37
C ILE A 184 -7.77 12.78 0.83
N ILE A 185 -8.31 13.89 1.31
CA ILE A 185 -7.84 14.59 2.50
C ILE A 185 -9.03 15.03 3.35
N ASP A 186 -8.81 15.18 4.64
CA ASP A 186 -9.82 15.73 5.54
C ASP A 186 -10.09 17.22 5.21
N ALA A 187 -11.36 17.61 5.14
CA ALA A 187 -11.73 18.98 4.86
C ALA A 187 -11.77 19.82 6.16
N PRO A 188 -11.23 21.06 6.18
CA PRO A 188 -11.19 21.89 7.40
C PRO A 188 -12.56 22.19 8.03
N GLY A 189 -13.63 22.08 7.23
CA GLY A 189 -15.01 22.32 7.66
C GLY A 189 -15.78 21.05 8.02
N GLY A 190 -15.13 19.87 8.08
CA GLY A 190 -15.75 18.57 8.20
C GLY A 190 -16.04 17.94 6.84
N GLY A 191 -16.14 16.61 6.82
CA GLY A 191 -16.17 15.83 5.58
C GLY A 191 -14.79 15.68 4.96
N MET A 192 -14.73 15.40 3.66
CA MET A 192 -13.48 15.14 2.95
C MET A 192 -13.41 15.91 1.63
N THR A 193 -12.22 16.12 1.13
CA THR A 193 -11.95 16.61 -0.22
C THR A 193 -11.38 15.46 -1.05
N VAL A 194 -12.03 15.14 -2.15
CA VAL A 194 -11.65 14.09 -3.10
C VAL A 194 -11.37 14.75 -4.45
N ASP A 195 -10.14 14.73 -4.92
CA ASP A 195 -9.72 15.43 -6.16
C ASP A 195 -10.21 16.88 -6.26
N GLY A 196 -10.26 17.60 -5.14
CA GLY A 196 -10.74 18.99 -5.06
C GLY A 196 -12.25 19.12 -4.87
N ALA A 197 -13.04 18.07 -4.97
CA ALA A 197 -14.47 18.08 -4.67
C ALA A 197 -14.72 17.82 -3.19
N THR A 198 -15.50 18.65 -2.53
CA THR A 198 -15.89 18.44 -1.13
C THR A 198 -17.04 17.42 -1.06
N VAL A 199 -16.86 16.36 -0.28
CA VAL A 199 -17.85 15.32 -0.02
C VAL A 199 -18.14 15.22 1.48
N ALA A 200 -19.38 14.98 1.82
CA ALA A 200 -19.83 14.79 3.20
C ALA A 200 -20.43 13.40 3.39
N ALA A 201 -20.45 12.93 4.64
CA ALA A 201 -21.12 11.67 4.97
C ALA A 201 -22.64 11.74 4.68
N PRO A 202 -23.24 10.61 4.27
CA PRO A 202 -22.63 9.30 4.11
C PRO A 202 -21.72 9.22 2.89
N TYR A 203 -20.54 8.60 3.05
CA TYR A 203 -19.61 8.36 1.95
C TYR A 203 -20.05 7.10 1.21
N VAL A 204 -20.30 7.22 -0.08
CA VAL A 204 -20.80 6.12 -0.90
C VAL A 204 -19.75 5.75 -1.94
N LEU A 205 -19.20 4.54 -1.82
CA LEU A 205 -18.30 3.95 -2.82
C LEU A 205 -19.10 3.00 -3.68
N ARG A 206 -19.18 3.30 -4.98
CA ARG A 206 -19.67 2.36 -6.00
C ARG A 206 -18.50 1.70 -6.67
N VAL A 207 -18.46 0.39 -6.67
CA VAL A 207 -17.29 -0.39 -7.11
C VAL A 207 -17.73 -1.45 -8.10
N ILE A 208 -17.12 -1.48 -9.28
CA ILE A 208 -17.30 -2.51 -10.29
C ILE A 208 -16.15 -3.51 -10.15
N GLY A 209 -16.49 -4.81 -10.18
CA GLY A 209 -15.58 -5.94 -10.04
C GLY A 209 -16.36 -7.19 -9.58
N GLU A 210 -15.65 -8.26 -9.24
CA GLU A 210 -16.29 -9.48 -8.73
C GLU A 210 -16.82 -9.21 -7.30
N ALA A 211 -18.15 -9.12 -7.18
CA ALA A 211 -18.84 -8.62 -5.97
C ALA A 211 -18.51 -9.43 -4.71
N HIS A 212 -18.33 -10.74 -4.83
CA HIS A 212 -18.04 -11.61 -3.68
C HIS A 212 -16.63 -11.39 -3.16
N THR A 213 -15.65 -11.34 -4.05
CA THR A 213 -14.23 -11.09 -3.71
C THR A 213 -14.05 -9.70 -3.09
N LEU A 214 -14.67 -8.68 -3.70
CA LEU A 214 -14.66 -7.32 -3.17
C LEU A 214 -15.27 -7.26 -1.75
N ALA A 215 -16.43 -7.92 -1.56
CA ALA A 215 -17.08 -7.93 -0.26
C ALA A 215 -16.30 -8.72 0.80
N GLN A 216 -15.57 -9.78 0.39
CA GLN A 216 -14.70 -10.53 1.30
C GLN A 216 -13.50 -9.69 1.74
N ALA A 217 -12.84 -8.99 0.82
CA ALA A 217 -11.73 -8.10 1.13
C ALA A 217 -12.13 -7.06 2.20
N MET A 218 -13.27 -6.41 2.01
CA MET A 218 -13.76 -5.42 2.99
C MET A 218 -14.06 -6.00 4.38
N ARG A 219 -14.30 -7.33 4.49
CA ARG A 219 -14.63 -8.03 5.76
C ARG A 219 -13.43 -8.69 6.42
N ILE A 220 -12.22 -8.46 5.94
CA ILE A 220 -11.00 -9.00 6.57
C ILE A 220 -10.93 -8.52 8.03
N PRO A 221 -10.72 -9.42 9.02
CA PRO A 221 -10.60 -9.03 10.42
C PRO A 221 -9.51 -7.98 10.64
N GLY A 222 -9.85 -6.89 11.31
CA GLY A 222 -8.96 -5.74 11.50
C GLY A 222 -8.84 -4.81 10.28
N GLY A 223 -9.56 -5.09 9.18
CA GLY A 223 -9.61 -4.25 7.98
C GLY A 223 -10.55 -3.05 8.11
N VAL A 224 -11.00 -2.58 6.95
CA VAL A 224 -11.75 -1.31 6.83
C VAL A 224 -13.05 -1.31 7.62
N LEU A 225 -13.88 -2.37 7.52
CA LEU A 225 -15.16 -2.40 8.23
C LEU A 225 -14.98 -2.37 9.75
N ASP A 226 -14.01 -3.12 10.27
CA ASP A 226 -13.70 -3.13 11.70
C ASP A 226 -13.16 -1.76 12.14
N THR A 227 -12.31 -1.15 11.33
CA THR A 227 -11.77 0.19 11.58
C THR A 227 -12.88 1.25 11.65
N VAL A 228 -13.83 1.24 10.69
CA VAL A 228 -15.00 2.13 10.73
C VAL A 228 -15.85 1.87 11.99
N ALA A 229 -16.08 0.61 12.35
CA ALA A 229 -16.89 0.25 13.53
C ALA A 229 -16.27 0.73 14.85
N THR A 230 -14.95 0.96 14.91
CA THR A 230 -14.28 1.56 16.09
C THR A 230 -14.52 3.06 16.21
N ARG A 231 -15.01 3.74 15.17
CA ARG A 231 -15.27 5.17 15.16
C ARG A 231 -16.63 5.46 15.77
N ASP A 232 -16.69 6.42 16.69
CA ASP A 232 -17.89 6.74 17.48
C ASP A 232 -19.07 7.15 16.59
N GLY A 233 -20.07 6.28 16.52
CA GLY A 233 -21.29 6.46 15.75
C GLY A 233 -21.16 6.17 14.24
N ALA A 234 -19.98 5.78 13.75
CA ALA A 234 -19.80 5.41 12.35
C ALA A 234 -20.26 3.97 12.09
N GLN A 235 -20.76 3.74 10.89
CA GLN A 235 -21.21 2.43 10.41
C GLN A 235 -20.88 2.27 8.94
N ALA A 236 -20.52 1.06 8.54
CA ALA A 236 -20.27 0.70 7.15
C ALA A 236 -21.22 -0.43 6.73
N GLU A 237 -21.86 -0.27 5.58
CA GLU A 237 -22.78 -1.24 4.99
C GLU A 237 -22.35 -1.58 3.57
N ILE A 238 -22.39 -2.88 3.24
CA ILE A 238 -22.07 -3.38 1.89
C ILE A 238 -23.32 -3.98 1.27
N THR A 239 -23.64 -3.52 0.08
CA THR A 239 -24.70 -4.07 -0.76
C THR A 239 -24.12 -4.53 -2.09
N ASN A 240 -24.25 -5.83 -2.41
CA ASN A 240 -23.83 -6.38 -3.70
C ASN A 240 -24.90 -6.09 -4.75
N SER A 241 -24.48 -5.91 -6.00
CA SER A 241 -25.37 -5.67 -7.14
C SER A 241 -24.80 -6.31 -8.40
N ASP A 242 -25.68 -6.91 -9.19
CA ASP A 242 -25.32 -7.43 -10.52
C ASP A 242 -25.11 -6.32 -11.55
N ARG A 243 -25.53 -5.09 -11.21
CA ARG A 243 -25.38 -3.91 -12.05
C ARG A 243 -25.12 -2.66 -11.21
N ILE A 244 -23.89 -2.23 -11.25
CA ILE A 244 -23.44 -0.92 -10.77
C ILE A 244 -23.22 -0.05 -12.00
N GLU A 245 -23.66 1.19 -11.96
CA GLU A 245 -23.41 2.20 -12.98
C GLU A 245 -22.57 3.33 -12.36
N ILE A 246 -21.42 3.61 -12.97
CA ILE A 246 -20.52 4.68 -12.60
C ILE A 246 -20.51 5.69 -13.75
N GLY A 247 -21.27 6.77 -13.57
CA GLY A 247 -21.38 7.87 -14.54
C GLY A 247 -20.40 9.02 -14.28
N ALA A 248 -19.74 9.02 -13.13
CA ALA A 248 -18.74 10.04 -12.81
C ALA A 248 -17.55 9.93 -13.76
N LEU A 249 -17.16 11.06 -14.32
CA LEU A 249 -16.04 11.17 -15.25
C LEU A 249 -14.94 12.04 -14.64
N ARG A 250 -13.69 11.64 -14.89
CA ARG A 250 -12.54 12.47 -14.57
C ARG A 250 -12.33 13.51 -15.66
N THR A 251 -12.15 14.76 -15.26
CA THR A 251 -11.66 15.80 -16.15
C THR A 251 -10.14 15.69 -16.28
N VAL A 252 -9.65 15.35 -17.46
CA VAL A 252 -8.21 15.35 -17.75
C VAL A 252 -7.81 16.76 -18.17
N PRO A 253 -6.93 17.43 -17.40
CA PRO A 253 -6.47 18.75 -17.81
C PRO A 253 -5.63 18.63 -19.08
N SER A 254 -5.88 19.51 -20.04
CA SER A 254 -5.07 19.59 -21.26
C SER A 254 -3.61 19.92 -20.91
N PRO A 255 -2.63 19.26 -21.57
CA PRO A 255 -1.23 19.59 -21.38
C PRO A 255 -0.97 21.08 -21.68
N ARG A 256 -0.28 21.77 -20.77
CA ARG A 256 0.01 23.20 -20.96
C ARG A 256 1.25 23.45 -21.82
N PHE A 257 2.19 22.52 -21.78
CA PHE A 257 3.51 22.67 -22.40
C PHE A 257 3.85 21.53 -23.35
N ALA A 258 3.37 20.32 -23.10
CA ALA A 258 3.58 19.17 -23.97
C ALA A 258 2.72 19.29 -25.24
N ARG A 259 3.33 19.02 -26.39
CA ARG A 259 2.66 18.91 -27.70
C ARG A 259 3.08 17.58 -28.32
N PRO A 260 2.20 16.93 -29.08
CA PRO A 260 2.63 15.80 -29.90
C PRO A 260 3.82 16.22 -30.78
N ALA A 261 4.82 15.34 -30.91
CA ALA A 261 5.86 15.51 -31.90
C ALA A 261 5.26 15.16 -33.27
N ASP A 262 5.52 16.00 -34.28
CA ASP A 262 5.12 15.77 -35.66
C ASP A 262 5.97 14.66 -36.29
#